data_8de87a62c56f34ea4238c1925499f0d8
#
_entry.id   8de87a62c56f34ea4238c1925499f0d8
#
_cell.length_a   1.000
_cell.length_b   1.000
_cell.length_c   1.000
_cell.angle_alpha   90.00
_cell.angle_beta   90.00
_cell.angle_gamma   90.00
#
_symmetry.space_group_name_H-M   'P 1'
#
loop_
_entity.id
_entity.type
_entity.pdbx_description
1 polymer ?
#
loop_
_entity_poly.entity_id
_entity_poly.type
_entity_poly.pdbx_seq_one_letter_code
_entity_poly.pdbx_strand_id
1 'polypeptide(L)'
;MKNLVLLIGNDINNISRGQSWKDLLQDIITFCHAGGCVELDDKKPFPLLYEEIFLTASKNHRIREKDLKSFIAIKAAEIKANPLHSAIRDLKPAHILTTNYEFTLEGQIPLENTSIIKEKFYSIFRRYEVGNIHYWHIHGDCLNPMSINLGFEHYGGQLQLMRNYVVSGTVYSSKEVPKPSLLRRIHSKEVYFHSWIDLFFTEDIHIFGLSLDFVETDLWWLLTYRARQKFHHKNVPVPNQIFYYIPEEYVAASKFKLDLLIANDVTIVSLPGKDKLAYYESIIKQIGKSHQTAHQGSNR
;
A
#
# COMPACT_ATOMS: atom_id res chain seq x y z
N MET A 1 16.99 8.41 15.33
CA MET A 1 15.74 7.67 15.71
C MET A 1 15.03 7.35 14.41
N LYS A 2 14.40 6.16 14.28
CA LYS A 2 13.60 5.83 13.11
C LYS A 2 12.22 6.48 13.18
N ASN A 3 11.68 6.85 12.04
CA ASN A 3 10.33 7.39 11.92
C ASN A 3 9.30 6.26 12.10
N LEU A 4 8.13 6.59 12.66
CA LEU A 4 6.98 5.69 12.65
C LEU A 4 6.37 5.69 11.25
N VAL A 5 6.33 4.52 10.62
CA VAL A 5 5.73 4.31 9.30
C VAL A 5 4.63 3.26 9.40
N LEU A 6 3.47 3.57 8.83
CA LEU A 6 2.33 2.66 8.76
C LEU A 6 2.07 2.28 7.29
N LEU A 7 1.77 1.00 7.02
CA LEU A 7 1.20 0.55 5.75
C LEU A 7 -0.19 -0.02 6.01
N ILE A 8 -1.20 0.64 5.47
CA ILE A 8 -2.59 0.41 5.81
C ILE A 8 -3.40 0.03 4.57
N GLY A 9 -4.12 -1.08 4.66
CA GLY A 9 -5.02 -1.55 3.62
C GLY A 9 -6.49 -1.21 3.85
N ASN A 10 -7.32 -1.62 2.91
CA ASN A 10 -8.75 -1.27 2.87
C ASN A 10 -9.60 -1.90 3.98
N ASP A 11 -9.08 -2.89 4.71
CA ASP A 11 -9.91 -3.58 5.70
C ASP A 11 -10.33 -2.68 6.87
N ILE A 12 -9.61 -1.59 7.13
CA ILE A 12 -10.02 -0.56 8.10
C ILE A 12 -11.31 0.18 7.69
N ASN A 13 -11.63 0.23 6.40
CA ASN A 13 -12.86 0.82 5.86
C ASN A 13 -14.05 -0.13 6.06
N ASN A 14 -13.81 -1.44 6.10
CA ASN A 14 -14.82 -2.50 6.18
C ASN A 14 -15.44 -2.70 7.58
N ILE A 15 -15.40 -1.70 8.44
CA ILE A 15 -16.17 -1.66 9.69
C ILE A 15 -17.64 -1.40 9.36
N SER A 16 -17.91 -0.64 8.30
CA SER A 16 -19.24 -0.41 7.74
C SER A 16 -19.48 -1.32 6.53
N ARG A 17 -20.74 -1.76 6.33
CA ARG A 17 -21.11 -2.59 5.18
C ARG A 17 -21.00 -1.82 3.87
N GLY A 18 -20.71 -2.52 2.76
CA GLY A 18 -20.74 -1.96 1.40
C GLY A 18 -19.47 -1.23 0.99
N GLN A 19 -18.33 -1.46 1.67
CA GLN A 19 -17.04 -0.83 1.38
C GLN A 19 -15.94 -1.86 1.08
N SER A 20 -16.34 -3.08 0.67
CA SER A 20 -15.40 -4.15 0.33
C SER A 20 -14.96 -4.09 -1.15
N TRP A 21 -13.83 -4.73 -1.44
CA TRP A 21 -13.39 -4.96 -2.83
C TRP A 21 -14.42 -5.71 -3.68
N LYS A 22 -15.22 -6.59 -3.07
CA LYS A 22 -16.27 -7.34 -3.75
C LYS A 22 -17.41 -6.43 -4.17
N ASP A 23 -17.79 -5.46 -3.33
CA ASP A 23 -18.79 -4.46 -3.67
C ASP A 23 -18.31 -3.60 -4.85
N LEU A 24 -17.06 -3.16 -4.84
CA LEU A 24 -16.46 -2.40 -5.94
C LEU A 24 -16.44 -3.21 -7.25
N LEU A 25 -16.07 -4.50 -7.21
CA LEU A 25 -16.10 -5.35 -8.40
C LEU A 25 -17.51 -5.51 -8.98
N GLN A 26 -18.52 -5.64 -8.12
CA GLN A 26 -19.91 -5.70 -8.56
C GLN A 26 -20.36 -4.40 -9.23
N ASP A 27 -19.95 -3.26 -8.71
CA ASP A 27 -20.18 -1.96 -9.31
C ASP A 27 -19.48 -1.83 -10.67
N ILE A 28 -18.25 -2.31 -10.79
CA ILE A 28 -17.48 -2.34 -12.04
C ILE A 28 -18.17 -3.20 -13.09
N ILE A 29 -18.62 -4.41 -12.74
CA ILE A 29 -19.38 -5.31 -13.64
C ILE A 29 -20.64 -4.61 -14.15
N THR A 30 -21.34 -3.93 -13.26
CA THR A 30 -22.57 -3.19 -13.60
C THR A 30 -22.28 -2.03 -14.55
N PHE A 31 -21.26 -1.22 -14.25
CA PHE A 31 -20.82 -0.12 -15.10
C PHE A 31 -20.36 -0.59 -16.49
N CYS A 32 -19.69 -1.73 -16.55
CA CYS A 32 -19.19 -2.33 -17.78
C CYS A 32 -20.23 -3.10 -18.56
N HIS A 33 -21.47 -3.21 -18.09
CA HIS A 33 -22.53 -4.06 -18.68
C HIS A 33 -22.07 -5.51 -18.88
N ALA A 34 -21.22 -6.02 -18.01
CA ALA A 34 -20.58 -7.34 -18.12
C ALA A 34 -21.31 -8.46 -17.35
N GLY A 35 -22.42 -8.14 -16.65
CA GLY A 35 -23.12 -9.07 -15.74
C GLY A 35 -23.69 -10.35 -16.36
N GLY A 36 -23.80 -10.44 -17.71
CA GLY A 36 -24.18 -11.67 -18.40
C GLY A 36 -22.99 -12.49 -18.93
N CYS A 37 -21.76 -11.95 -18.82
CA CYS A 37 -20.55 -12.53 -19.42
C CYS A 37 -19.45 -12.82 -18.41
N VAL A 38 -19.45 -12.17 -17.25
CA VAL A 38 -18.42 -12.30 -16.22
C VAL A 38 -19.06 -12.69 -14.90
N GLU A 39 -18.60 -13.79 -14.32
CA GLU A 39 -19.03 -14.26 -13.01
C GLU A 39 -17.98 -13.91 -11.94
N LEU A 40 -18.44 -13.35 -10.81
CA LEU A 40 -17.62 -13.16 -9.62
C LEU A 40 -17.36 -14.52 -8.96
N ASP A 41 -16.13 -14.99 -9.04
CA ASP A 41 -15.67 -16.22 -8.37
C ASP A 41 -14.44 -15.86 -7.52
N ASP A 42 -14.49 -16.16 -6.23
CA ASP A 42 -13.42 -15.91 -5.27
C ASP A 42 -12.13 -16.71 -5.59
N LYS A 43 -12.20 -17.68 -6.50
CA LYS A 43 -11.03 -18.39 -7.03
C LYS A 43 -10.27 -17.61 -8.11
N LYS A 44 -10.91 -16.62 -8.73
CA LYS A 44 -10.26 -15.77 -9.71
C LYS A 44 -9.41 -14.73 -8.98
N PRO A 45 -8.09 -14.64 -9.25
CA PRO A 45 -7.26 -13.59 -8.68
C PRO A 45 -7.79 -12.22 -9.08
N PHE A 46 -7.96 -11.33 -8.10
CA PHE A 46 -8.58 -10.02 -8.28
C PHE A 46 -8.06 -9.22 -9.50
N PRO A 47 -6.73 -9.08 -9.74
CA PRO A 47 -6.25 -8.35 -10.90
C PRO A 47 -6.62 -8.99 -12.24
N LEU A 48 -6.66 -10.32 -12.30
CA LEU A 48 -7.08 -11.04 -13.53
C LEU A 48 -8.58 -10.94 -13.75
N LEU A 49 -9.38 -10.92 -12.68
CA LEU A 49 -10.81 -10.70 -12.78
C LEU A 49 -11.12 -9.27 -13.30
N TYR A 50 -10.36 -8.26 -12.84
CA TYR A 50 -10.45 -6.92 -13.42
C TYR A 50 -10.17 -6.94 -14.93
N GLU A 51 -9.11 -7.63 -15.38
CA GLU A 51 -8.81 -7.75 -16.81
C GLU A 51 -9.94 -8.45 -17.58
N GLU A 52 -10.52 -9.52 -17.03
CA GLU A 52 -11.65 -10.21 -17.64
C GLU A 52 -12.83 -9.26 -17.85
N ILE A 53 -13.17 -8.46 -16.84
CA ILE A 53 -14.25 -7.48 -16.93
C ILE A 53 -13.93 -6.42 -17.98
N PHE A 54 -12.73 -5.81 -17.90
CA PHE A 54 -12.32 -4.74 -18.80
C PHE A 54 -12.23 -5.20 -20.26
N LEU A 55 -11.60 -6.33 -20.53
CA LEU A 55 -11.45 -6.87 -21.90
C LEU A 55 -12.82 -7.25 -22.48
N THR A 56 -13.69 -7.84 -21.69
CA THR A 56 -15.08 -8.16 -22.10
C THR A 56 -15.84 -6.89 -22.43
N ALA A 57 -15.76 -5.88 -21.59
CA ALA A 57 -16.43 -4.61 -21.80
C ALA A 57 -15.86 -3.84 -23.02
N SER A 58 -14.55 -3.84 -23.18
CA SER A 58 -13.89 -3.20 -24.33
C SER A 58 -14.30 -3.83 -25.65
N LYS A 59 -14.38 -5.17 -25.69
CA LYS A 59 -14.79 -5.93 -26.86
C LYS A 59 -16.24 -5.70 -27.23
N ASN A 60 -17.13 -5.72 -26.25
CA ASN A 60 -18.58 -5.74 -26.48
C ASN A 60 -19.21 -4.32 -26.48
N HIS A 61 -18.68 -3.41 -25.68
CA HIS A 61 -19.29 -2.09 -25.39
C HIS A 61 -18.36 -0.92 -25.66
N ARG A 62 -17.13 -1.14 -26.16
CA ARG A 62 -16.12 -0.12 -26.45
C ARG A 62 -15.78 0.79 -25.25
N ILE A 63 -15.84 0.24 -24.03
CA ILE A 63 -15.46 0.97 -22.82
C ILE A 63 -13.95 1.20 -22.83
N ARG A 64 -13.54 2.45 -22.59
CA ARG A 64 -12.13 2.81 -22.49
C ARG A 64 -11.69 2.67 -21.02
N GLU A 65 -10.44 2.26 -20.82
CA GLU A 65 -9.87 2.12 -19.47
C GLU A 65 -9.94 3.43 -18.66
N LYS A 66 -9.74 4.58 -19.32
CA LYS A 66 -9.88 5.90 -18.68
C LYS A 66 -11.26 6.10 -18.06
N ASP A 67 -12.34 5.69 -18.76
CA ASP A 67 -13.69 5.86 -18.28
C ASP A 67 -13.95 4.95 -17.07
N LEU A 68 -13.47 3.72 -17.15
CA LEU A 68 -13.53 2.75 -16.04
C LEU A 68 -12.76 3.23 -14.81
N LYS A 69 -11.52 3.68 -14.97
CA LYS A 69 -10.72 4.21 -13.85
C LYS A 69 -11.34 5.48 -13.24
N SER A 70 -11.96 6.33 -14.06
CA SER A 70 -12.70 7.50 -13.56
C SER A 70 -13.93 7.08 -12.73
N PHE A 71 -14.66 6.04 -13.17
CA PHE A 71 -15.77 5.48 -12.40
C PHE A 71 -15.30 4.92 -11.05
N ILE A 72 -14.20 4.15 -11.05
CA ILE A 72 -13.61 3.59 -9.82
C ILE A 72 -13.18 4.70 -8.85
N ALA A 73 -12.57 5.77 -9.37
CA ALA A 73 -12.16 6.92 -8.56
C ALA A 73 -13.37 7.62 -7.90
N ILE A 74 -14.49 7.76 -8.62
CA ILE A 74 -15.75 8.30 -8.05
C ILE A 74 -16.24 7.40 -6.93
N LYS A 75 -16.27 6.08 -7.14
CA LYS A 75 -16.70 5.11 -6.13
C LYS A 75 -15.81 5.11 -4.89
N ALA A 76 -14.51 5.17 -5.09
CA ALA A 76 -13.57 5.28 -3.98
C ALA A 76 -13.80 6.56 -3.16
N ALA A 77 -14.06 7.69 -3.81
CA ALA A 77 -14.32 8.96 -3.13
C ALA A 77 -15.63 8.98 -2.29
N GLU A 78 -16.54 8.02 -2.51
CA GLU A 78 -17.76 7.86 -1.70
C GLU A 78 -17.51 7.21 -0.33
N ILE A 79 -16.34 6.56 -0.12
CA ILE A 79 -15.97 5.90 1.13
C ILE A 79 -15.88 6.92 2.26
N LYS A 80 -16.50 6.60 3.39
CA LYS A 80 -16.58 7.50 4.55
C LYS A 80 -15.55 7.14 5.61
N ALA A 81 -14.97 8.18 6.20
CA ALA A 81 -14.10 8.00 7.36
C ALA A 81 -14.88 7.42 8.55
N ASN A 82 -14.19 6.64 9.36
CA ASN A 82 -14.67 6.09 10.62
C ASN A 82 -13.68 6.46 11.75
N PRO A 83 -13.98 6.16 13.04
CA PRO A 83 -13.14 6.54 14.17
C PRO A 83 -11.70 6.06 14.11
N LEU A 84 -11.40 4.92 13.42
CA LEU A 84 -10.04 4.41 13.29
C LEU A 84 -9.12 5.37 12.53
N HIS A 85 -9.64 6.06 11.51
CA HIS A 85 -8.86 7.01 10.72
C HIS A 85 -8.31 8.16 11.59
N SER A 86 -9.12 8.70 12.50
CA SER A 86 -8.64 9.72 13.45
C SER A 86 -7.66 9.14 14.46
N ALA A 87 -7.94 7.97 15.03
CA ALA A 87 -7.04 7.30 15.97
C ALA A 87 -5.66 6.97 15.34
N ILE A 88 -5.63 6.64 14.07
CA ILE A 88 -4.38 6.44 13.31
C ILE A 88 -3.60 7.76 13.18
N ARG A 89 -4.26 8.86 12.83
CA ARG A 89 -3.59 10.18 12.77
C ARG A 89 -3.07 10.64 14.12
N ASP A 90 -3.77 10.32 15.20
CA ASP A 90 -3.39 10.68 16.57
C ASP A 90 -2.09 9.99 17.04
N LEU A 91 -1.67 8.89 16.38
CA LEU A 91 -0.35 8.32 16.58
C LEU A 91 0.78 9.23 16.07
N LYS A 92 0.46 10.21 15.24
CA LYS A 92 1.41 11.16 14.60
C LYS A 92 2.55 10.43 13.87
N PRO A 93 2.24 9.45 13.00
CA PRO A 93 3.30 8.81 12.22
C PRO A 93 3.94 9.82 11.28
N ALA A 94 5.22 9.64 10.96
CA ALA A 94 5.87 10.47 9.95
C ALA A 94 5.36 10.14 8.54
N HIS A 95 5.05 8.86 8.29
CA HIS A 95 4.58 8.39 6.99
C HIS A 95 3.41 7.41 7.15
N ILE A 96 2.39 7.59 6.33
CA ILE A 96 1.32 6.60 6.10
C ILE A 96 1.39 6.19 4.62
N LEU A 97 1.60 4.90 4.39
CA LEU A 97 1.45 4.25 3.10
C LEU A 97 0.08 3.57 3.07
N THR A 98 -0.59 3.64 1.94
CA THR A 98 -1.88 2.95 1.80
C THR A 98 -2.08 2.41 0.38
N THR A 99 -2.77 1.27 0.29
CA THR A 99 -3.29 0.72 -0.96
C THR A 99 -4.67 1.28 -1.31
N ASN A 100 -5.25 2.08 -0.41
CA ASN A 100 -6.55 2.71 -0.59
C ASN A 100 -6.47 3.86 -1.59
N TYR A 101 -7.58 4.14 -2.29
CA TYR A 101 -7.64 5.19 -3.29
C TYR A 101 -8.26 6.48 -2.78
N GLU A 102 -9.03 6.43 -1.69
CA GLU A 102 -9.69 7.58 -1.06
C GLU A 102 -8.79 8.28 -0.03
N PHE A 103 -9.20 9.46 0.43
CA PHE A 103 -8.46 10.30 1.38
C PHE A 103 -9.04 10.31 2.80
N THR A 104 -9.58 9.18 3.24
CA THR A 104 -10.14 9.04 4.61
C THR A 104 -9.05 9.08 5.68
N LEU A 105 -7.86 8.55 5.39
CA LEU A 105 -6.71 8.58 6.28
C LEU A 105 -6.19 10.00 6.52
N GLU A 106 -6.21 10.85 5.50
CA GLU A 106 -5.84 12.27 5.61
C GLU A 106 -6.86 13.08 6.41
N GLY A 107 -8.12 12.64 6.41
CA GLY A 107 -9.25 13.34 7.02
C GLY A 107 -9.71 14.57 6.24
N GLN A 108 -9.05 14.88 5.14
CA GLN A 108 -9.39 15.95 4.19
C GLN A 108 -8.79 15.62 2.82
N ILE A 109 -9.33 16.23 1.78
CA ILE A 109 -8.70 16.16 0.44
C ILE A 109 -7.43 17.03 0.46
N PRO A 110 -6.24 16.47 0.16
CA PRO A 110 -5.01 17.25 0.13
C PRO A 110 -5.04 18.33 -0.96
N LEU A 111 -4.49 19.51 -0.67
CA LEU A 111 -4.48 20.62 -1.62
C LEU A 111 -3.45 20.40 -2.73
N GLU A 112 -2.31 19.78 -2.40
CA GLU A 112 -1.19 19.62 -3.33
C GLU A 112 -0.52 18.25 -3.21
N ASN A 113 -0.08 17.75 -4.36
CA ASN A 113 0.88 16.67 -4.45
C ASN A 113 2.29 17.25 -4.26
N THR A 114 2.94 16.91 -3.15
CA THR A 114 4.28 17.42 -2.76
C THR A 114 5.41 16.58 -3.33
N SER A 115 5.13 15.63 -4.23
CA SER A 115 6.16 14.79 -4.85
C SER A 115 7.09 15.58 -5.77
N ILE A 116 8.34 15.12 -5.85
CA ILE A 116 9.35 15.68 -6.77
C ILE A 116 9.07 15.42 -8.25
N ILE A 117 8.22 14.40 -8.54
CA ILE A 117 7.74 14.08 -9.87
C ILE A 117 6.22 14.00 -9.85
N LYS A 118 5.57 14.68 -10.78
CA LYS A 118 4.13 14.56 -11.01
C LYS A 118 3.87 13.38 -11.95
N GLU A 119 3.65 12.21 -11.35
CA GLU A 119 3.37 10.98 -12.07
C GLU A 119 1.94 11.00 -12.61
N LYS A 120 1.78 10.55 -13.86
CA LYS A 120 0.49 10.37 -14.51
C LYS A 120 -0.07 8.98 -14.31
N PHE A 121 0.78 7.99 -14.45
CA PHE A 121 0.49 6.57 -14.24
C PHE A 121 1.32 6.09 -13.07
N TYR A 122 0.83 5.11 -12.32
CA TYR A 122 1.48 4.56 -11.14
C TYR A 122 1.71 5.59 -10.01
N SER A 123 2.33 5.17 -8.93
CA SER A 123 2.54 6.01 -7.77
C SER A 123 3.79 5.57 -7.00
N ILE A 124 4.98 5.89 -7.55
CA ILE A 124 6.26 5.63 -6.88
C ILE A 124 6.71 6.83 -6.05
N PHE A 125 6.46 8.04 -6.56
CA PHE A 125 6.89 9.30 -5.94
C PHE A 125 5.74 10.15 -5.42
N ARG A 126 4.48 9.79 -5.74
CA ARG A 126 3.33 10.59 -5.36
C ARG A 126 3.15 10.63 -3.85
N ARG A 127 3.21 11.85 -3.33
CA ARG A 127 3.15 12.14 -1.91
C ARG A 127 2.24 13.32 -1.65
N TYR A 128 1.40 13.18 -0.65
CA TYR A 128 0.60 14.26 -0.08
C TYR A 128 1.09 14.57 1.31
N GLU A 129 0.86 15.78 1.77
CA GLU A 129 1.18 16.21 3.12
C GLU A 129 -0.04 16.88 3.75
N VAL A 130 -0.42 16.38 4.91
CA VAL A 130 -1.50 16.95 5.72
C VAL A 130 -1.00 17.05 7.16
N GLY A 131 -0.93 18.26 7.69
CA GLY A 131 -0.23 18.51 8.95
C GLY A 131 1.26 18.17 8.81
N ASN A 132 1.77 17.30 9.67
CA ASN A 132 3.15 16.84 9.66
C ASN A 132 3.27 15.38 9.22
N ILE A 133 2.27 14.84 8.52
CA ILE A 133 2.22 13.45 8.08
C ILE A 133 2.31 13.41 6.55
N HIS A 134 3.22 12.56 6.04
CA HIS A 134 3.33 12.28 4.62
C HIS A 134 2.50 11.05 4.26
N TYR A 135 1.59 11.20 3.29
CA TYR A 135 0.70 10.14 2.80
C TYR A 135 1.13 9.68 1.42
N TRP A 136 1.17 8.36 1.23
CA TRP A 136 1.61 7.71 0.01
C TRP A 136 0.55 6.69 -0.43
N HIS A 137 -0.22 7.03 -1.47
CA HIS A 137 -1.16 6.11 -2.11
C HIS A 137 -0.39 5.23 -3.09
N ILE A 138 0.12 4.10 -2.60
CA ILE A 138 1.08 3.27 -3.34
C ILE A 138 0.48 2.60 -4.57
N HIS A 139 -0.83 2.40 -4.60
CA HIS A 139 -1.58 1.88 -5.74
C HIS A 139 -2.42 2.95 -6.46
N GLY A 140 -2.05 4.22 -6.31
CA GLY A 140 -2.77 5.34 -6.92
C GLY A 140 -3.88 5.89 -6.03
N ASP A 141 -4.55 6.93 -6.52
CA ASP A 141 -5.57 7.66 -5.76
C ASP A 141 -6.71 8.20 -6.64
N CYS A 142 -7.84 8.56 -6.01
CA CYS A 142 -9.04 9.01 -6.71
C CYS A 142 -8.93 10.42 -7.32
N LEU A 143 -7.97 11.26 -6.92
CA LEU A 143 -7.70 12.55 -7.60
C LEU A 143 -6.97 12.34 -8.93
N ASN A 144 -6.29 11.21 -9.09
CA ASN A 144 -5.53 10.85 -10.27
C ASN A 144 -5.97 9.48 -10.80
N PRO A 145 -7.17 9.33 -11.38
CA PRO A 145 -7.76 8.03 -11.71
C PRO A 145 -6.84 7.12 -12.54
N MET A 146 -6.05 7.71 -13.46
CA MET A 146 -5.14 6.94 -14.30
C MET A 146 -3.99 6.27 -13.53
N SER A 147 -3.74 6.68 -12.28
CA SER A 147 -2.73 6.07 -11.41
C SER A 147 -3.23 4.83 -10.66
N ILE A 148 -4.55 4.58 -10.66
CA ILE A 148 -5.15 3.47 -9.93
C ILE A 148 -4.67 2.14 -10.49
N ASN A 149 -4.09 1.31 -9.65
CA ASN A 149 -3.62 -0.05 -9.95
C ASN A 149 -4.67 -1.07 -9.49
N LEU A 150 -5.26 -1.76 -10.44
CA LEU A 150 -6.26 -2.81 -10.21
C LEU A 150 -5.98 -4.05 -11.06
N GLY A 151 -5.67 -3.86 -12.35
CA GLY A 151 -5.44 -4.92 -13.30
C GLY A 151 -4.04 -5.52 -13.20
N PHE A 152 -3.90 -6.72 -13.73
CA PHE A 152 -2.63 -7.46 -13.75
C PHE A 152 -1.53 -6.69 -14.52
N GLU A 153 -1.91 -6.01 -15.60
CA GLU A 153 -1.00 -5.17 -16.37
C GLU A 153 -0.48 -3.99 -15.54
N HIS A 154 -1.34 -3.39 -14.69
CA HIS A 154 -0.95 -2.27 -13.82
C HIS A 154 0.12 -2.70 -12.80
N TYR A 155 -0.07 -3.85 -12.16
CA TYR A 155 0.93 -4.40 -11.22
C TYR A 155 2.25 -4.70 -11.91
N GLY A 156 2.21 -5.23 -13.15
CA GLY A 156 3.40 -5.49 -13.94
C GLY A 156 4.19 -4.22 -14.25
N GLY A 157 3.52 -3.16 -14.69
CA GLY A 157 4.13 -1.88 -14.99
C GLY A 157 4.70 -1.19 -13.74
N GLN A 158 3.97 -1.19 -12.63
CA GLN A 158 4.47 -0.65 -11.36
C GLN A 158 5.70 -1.40 -10.88
N LEU A 159 5.67 -2.73 -10.89
CA LEU A 159 6.79 -3.57 -10.49
C LEU A 159 8.05 -3.29 -11.32
N GLN A 160 7.90 -3.07 -12.64
CA GLN A 160 9.02 -2.71 -13.51
C GLN A 160 9.66 -1.38 -13.07
N LEU A 161 8.85 -0.36 -12.79
CA LEU A 161 9.34 0.94 -12.32
C LEU A 161 10.03 0.83 -10.95
N MET A 162 9.42 0.11 -10.01
CA MET A 162 9.99 -0.15 -8.69
C MET A 162 11.36 -0.83 -8.81
N ARG A 163 11.44 -1.88 -9.63
CA ARG A 163 12.69 -2.61 -9.84
C ARG A 163 13.78 -1.71 -10.45
N ASN A 164 13.43 -0.87 -11.41
CA ASN A 164 14.37 0.08 -12.00
C ASN A 164 14.87 1.06 -10.93
N TYR A 165 13.97 1.64 -10.13
CA TYR A 165 14.33 2.58 -9.07
C TYR A 165 15.27 1.97 -8.02
N VAL A 166 14.99 0.74 -7.59
CA VAL A 166 15.76 0.06 -6.54
C VAL A 166 17.11 -0.43 -7.05
N VAL A 167 17.14 -1.05 -8.24
CA VAL A 167 18.30 -1.86 -8.71
C VAL A 167 19.16 -1.13 -9.73
N SER A 168 18.50 -0.51 -10.73
CA SER A 168 19.21 0.03 -11.90
C SER A 168 19.47 1.54 -11.81
N GLY A 169 18.71 2.23 -11.00
CA GLY A 169 18.60 3.69 -10.99
C GLY A 169 17.35 4.15 -11.73
N THR A 170 17.05 5.43 -11.64
CA THR A 170 15.83 5.97 -12.22
C THR A 170 15.97 6.28 -13.71
N VAL A 171 14.91 6.02 -14.46
CA VAL A 171 14.76 6.45 -15.87
C VAL A 171 14.15 7.85 -15.99
N TYR A 172 13.75 8.46 -14.89
CA TYR A 172 13.16 9.80 -14.89
C TYR A 172 14.23 10.85 -15.25
N SER A 173 13.88 11.73 -16.19
CA SER A 173 14.78 12.79 -16.67
C SER A 173 14.86 14.00 -15.74
N SER A 174 14.14 14.02 -14.64
CA SER A 174 14.21 15.11 -13.66
C SER A 174 15.58 15.18 -12.99
N LYS A 175 16.11 16.40 -12.83
CA LYS A 175 17.34 16.64 -12.08
C LYS A 175 17.19 16.39 -10.58
N GLU A 176 15.96 16.40 -10.09
CA GLU A 176 15.64 16.25 -8.66
C GLU A 176 15.64 14.77 -8.22
N VAL A 177 15.42 13.85 -9.17
CA VAL A 177 15.47 12.41 -8.85
C VAL A 177 16.91 11.92 -8.92
N PRO A 178 17.46 11.37 -7.82
CA PRO A 178 18.80 10.84 -7.82
C PRO A 178 18.97 9.73 -8.88
N LYS A 179 19.94 9.90 -9.78
CA LYS A 179 20.25 8.90 -10.83
C LYS A 179 20.75 7.56 -10.28
N PRO A 180 21.58 7.51 -9.20
CA PRO A 180 22.00 6.24 -8.63
C PRO A 180 20.81 5.44 -8.10
N SER A 181 20.88 4.10 -8.23
CA SER A 181 19.88 3.20 -7.66
C SER A 181 19.73 3.40 -6.15
N LEU A 182 18.57 3.05 -5.60
CA LEU A 182 18.32 3.13 -4.16
C LEU A 182 19.39 2.37 -3.36
N LEU A 183 19.79 1.18 -3.80
CA LEU A 183 20.82 0.39 -3.10
C LEU A 183 22.16 1.11 -3.04
N ARG A 184 22.58 1.79 -4.10
CA ARG A 184 23.79 2.63 -4.07
C ARG A 184 23.67 3.77 -3.09
N ARG A 185 22.52 4.43 -3.06
CA ARG A 185 22.24 5.54 -2.14
C ARG A 185 22.21 5.11 -0.67
N ILE A 186 21.64 3.92 -0.38
CA ILE A 186 21.68 3.34 0.98
C ILE A 186 23.14 3.07 1.39
N HIS A 187 23.94 2.51 0.49
CA HIS A 187 25.36 2.25 0.75
C HIS A 187 26.15 3.54 1.03
N SER A 188 25.91 4.58 0.26
CA SER A 188 26.55 5.91 0.47
C SER A 188 25.87 6.77 1.54
N LYS A 189 24.82 6.28 2.20
CA LYS A 189 24.02 7.00 3.21
C LYS A 189 23.32 8.25 2.67
N GLU A 190 22.95 8.23 1.39
CA GLU A 190 22.31 9.35 0.68
C GLU A 190 20.83 9.00 0.37
N VAL A 191 20.03 8.76 1.40
CA VAL A 191 18.59 8.49 1.25
C VAL A 191 17.81 9.75 1.61
N TYR A 192 16.95 10.20 0.68
CA TYR A 192 16.24 11.48 0.79
C TYR A 192 14.72 11.32 0.92
N PHE A 193 14.20 10.07 1.03
CA PHE A 193 12.76 9.77 1.13
C PHE A 193 11.92 10.41 0.01
N HIS A 194 12.42 10.34 -1.21
CA HIS A 194 11.70 10.81 -2.39
C HIS A 194 10.61 9.85 -2.86
N SER A 195 10.74 8.58 -2.48
CA SER A 195 9.80 7.50 -2.79
C SER A 195 9.43 6.75 -1.53
N TRP A 196 8.20 6.27 -1.45
CA TRP A 196 7.77 5.36 -0.39
C TRP A 196 8.58 4.06 -0.34
N ILE A 197 9.19 3.68 -1.46
CA ILE A 197 10.05 2.49 -1.54
C ILE A 197 11.28 2.65 -0.62
N ASP A 198 11.80 3.86 -0.45
CA ASP A 198 12.96 4.14 0.41
C ASP A 198 12.69 3.68 1.85
N LEU A 199 11.44 3.85 2.32
CA LEU A 199 11.02 3.49 3.68
C LEU A 199 11.12 1.99 3.96
N PHE A 200 10.90 1.15 2.96
CA PHE A 200 11.01 -0.31 3.11
C PHE A 200 12.43 -0.80 3.42
N PHE A 201 13.44 0.03 3.19
CA PHE A 201 14.83 -0.32 3.46
C PHE A 201 15.40 0.39 4.68
N THR A 202 14.77 1.45 5.16
CA THR A 202 15.34 2.35 6.17
C THR A 202 14.53 2.46 7.44
N GLU A 203 13.19 2.46 7.35
CA GLU A 203 12.30 2.71 8.48
C GLU A 203 11.58 1.44 8.94
N ASP A 204 11.19 1.40 10.22
CA ASP A 204 10.36 0.32 10.72
C ASP A 204 8.91 0.52 10.26
N ILE A 205 8.28 -0.54 9.69
CA ILE A 205 6.96 -0.47 9.09
C ILE A 205 5.98 -1.37 9.81
N HIS A 206 4.83 -0.84 10.17
CA HIS A 206 3.70 -1.58 10.74
C HIS A 206 2.60 -1.76 9.69
N ILE A 207 2.32 -3.01 9.28
CA ILE A 207 1.36 -3.38 8.23
C ILE A 207 0.11 -3.94 8.88
N PHE A 208 -1.05 -3.31 8.64
CA PHE A 208 -2.35 -3.80 9.10
C PHE A 208 -3.49 -3.38 8.16
N GLY A 209 -4.63 -4.05 8.26
CA GLY A 209 -5.76 -3.81 7.36
C GLY A 209 -5.51 -4.22 5.90
N LEU A 210 -4.41 -4.91 5.63
CA LEU A 210 -3.98 -5.37 4.32
C LEU A 210 -3.82 -6.89 4.33
N SER A 211 -4.49 -7.57 3.42
CA SER A 211 -4.42 -9.04 3.34
C SER A 211 -3.05 -9.54 2.87
N LEU A 212 -2.31 -8.74 2.11
CA LEU A 212 -1.10 -9.15 1.40
C LEU A 212 -1.32 -10.45 0.62
N ASP A 213 -2.31 -10.44 -0.26
CA ASP A 213 -2.57 -11.58 -1.14
C ASP A 213 -1.45 -11.74 -2.17
N PHE A 214 -1.30 -12.95 -2.72
CA PHE A 214 -0.20 -13.25 -3.66
C PHE A 214 -0.27 -12.47 -4.97
N VAL A 215 -1.41 -11.83 -5.24
CA VAL A 215 -1.61 -10.95 -6.40
C VAL A 215 -0.91 -9.60 -6.25
N GLU A 216 -0.59 -9.17 -5.03
CA GLU A 216 0.17 -7.94 -4.75
C GLU A 216 1.66 -8.17 -5.01
N THR A 217 1.97 -8.49 -6.27
CA THR A 217 3.30 -8.92 -6.71
C THR A 217 4.39 -7.89 -6.49
N ASP A 218 4.04 -6.61 -6.51
CA ASP A 218 4.92 -5.48 -6.25
C ASP A 218 5.39 -5.44 -4.79
N LEU A 219 4.47 -5.59 -3.83
CA LEU A 219 4.80 -5.65 -2.41
C LEU A 219 5.56 -6.93 -2.06
N TRP A 220 5.14 -8.08 -2.60
CA TRP A 220 5.88 -9.34 -2.42
C TRP A 220 7.29 -9.28 -2.96
N TRP A 221 7.47 -8.69 -4.13
CA TRP A 221 8.80 -8.48 -4.70
C TRP A 221 9.65 -7.60 -3.79
N LEU A 222 9.08 -6.50 -3.28
CA LEU A 222 9.79 -5.53 -2.44
C LEU A 222 10.25 -6.16 -1.11
N LEU A 223 9.35 -6.88 -0.43
CA LEU A 223 9.68 -7.63 0.80
C LEU A 223 10.79 -8.66 0.55
N THR A 224 10.63 -9.46 -0.50
CA THR A 224 11.63 -10.50 -0.87
C THR A 224 12.96 -9.87 -1.24
N TYR A 225 12.95 -8.81 -2.03
CA TYR A 225 14.19 -8.16 -2.43
C TYR A 225 14.92 -7.53 -1.24
N ARG A 226 14.16 -6.86 -0.34
CA ARG A 226 14.68 -6.33 0.93
C ARG A 226 15.33 -7.44 1.78
N ALA A 227 14.64 -8.55 2.00
CA ALA A 227 15.16 -9.67 2.79
C ALA A 227 16.46 -10.25 2.18
N ARG A 228 16.50 -10.40 0.85
CA ARG A 228 17.71 -10.82 0.14
C ARG A 228 18.88 -9.86 0.37
N GLN A 229 18.64 -8.54 0.31
CA GLN A 229 19.69 -7.55 0.62
C GLN A 229 20.18 -7.70 2.05
N LYS A 230 19.27 -7.85 3.01
CA LYS A 230 19.61 -8.01 4.44
C LYS A 230 20.46 -9.28 4.73
N PHE A 231 20.13 -10.40 4.09
CA PHE A 231 20.76 -11.68 4.39
C PHE A 231 22.00 -11.98 3.54
N HIS A 232 22.03 -11.56 2.30
CA HIS A 232 23.11 -11.91 1.35
C HIS A 232 24.12 -10.79 1.10
N HIS A 233 23.72 -9.52 1.26
CA HIS A 233 24.59 -8.40 0.93
C HIS A 233 25.00 -7.62 2.18
N LYS A 234 26.04 -8.13 2.88
CA LYS A 234 26.56 -7.55 4.13
C LYS A 234 26.97 -6.06 4.02
N ASN A 235 27.17 -5.57 2.81
CA ASN A 235 27.60 -4.18 2.56
C ASN A 235 26.44 -3.19 2.43
N VAL A 236 25.19 -3.67 2.35
CA VAL A 236 24.01 -2.80 2.29
C VAL A 236 23.29 -2.90 3.63
N PRO A 237 23.39 -1.89 4.49
CA PRO A 237 22.71 -1.93 5.78
C PRO A 237 21.20 -1.80 5.58
N VAL A 238 20.46 -2.84 5.92
CA VAL A 238 19.00 -2.86 5.97
C VAL A 238 18.58 -3.13 7.42
N PRO A 239 18.65 -2.12 8.30
CA PRO A 239 18.50 -2.31 9.74
C PRO A 239 17.06 -2.28 10.21
N ASN A 240 16.11 -2.06 9.31
CA ASN A 240 14.71 -1.87 9.64
C ASN A 240 13.99 -3.20 9.92
N GLN A 241 12.87 -3.10 10.62
CA GLN A 241 11.96 -4.19 10.92
C GLN A 241 10.61 -3.94 10.23
N ILE A 242 9.93 -5.02 9.86
CA ILE A 242 8.58 -4.95 9.33
C ILE A 242 7.70 -5.85 10.20
N PHE A 243 6.58 -5.30 10.63
CA PHE A 243 5.59 -5.98 11.48
C PHE A 243 4.30 -6.14 10.70
N TYR A 244 3.76 -7.37 10.68
CA TYR A 244 2.48 -7.68 10.07
C TYR A 244 1.49 -8.11 11.13
N TYR A 245 0.37 -7.39 11.24
CA TYR A 245 -0.67 -7.63 12.23
C TYR A 245 -1.78 -8.50 11.64
N ILE A 246 -2.18 -9.54 12.39
CA ILE A 246 -3.22 -10.50 12.00
C ILE A 246 -4.09 -10.85 13.21
N PRO A 247 -5.42 -11.00 13.05
CA PRO A 247 -6.26 -11.55 14.09
C PRO A 247 -5.87 -13.01 14.42
N GLU A 248 -5.86 -13.36 15.71
CA GLU A 248 -5.46 -14.70 16.20
C GLU A 248 -6.24 -15.83 15.54
N GLU A 249 -7.54 -15.63 15.30
CA GLU A 249 -8.42 -16.62 14.66
C GLU A 249 -8.04 -16.95 13.22
N TYR A 250 -7.31 -16.07 12.52
CA TYR A 250 -6.88 -16.30 11.14
C TYR A 250 -5.45 -16.87 11.02
N VAL A 251 -4.70 -16.94 12.12
CA VAL A 251 -3.30 -17.42 12.10
C VAL A 251 -3.19 -18.84 11.53
N ALA A 252 -3.99 -19.76 12.01
CA ALA A 252 -3.96 -21.15 11.55
C ALA A 252 -4.33 -21.31 10.06
N ALA A 253 -5.38 -20.62 9.61
CA ALA A 253 -5.82 -20.65 8.22
C ALA A 253 -4.83 -19.96 7.27
N SER A 254 -4.06 -18.98 7.77
CA SER A 254 -3.10 -18.20 6.99
C SER A 254 -1.66 -18.72 7.13
N LYS A 255 -1.44 -19.84 7.77
CA LYS A 255 -0.08 -20.33 8.11
C LYS A 255 0.87 -20.31 6.91
N PHE A 256 0.44 -20.83 5.76
CA PHE A 256 1.26 -20.85 4.54
C PHE A 256 1.77 -19.46 4.11
N LYS A 257 0.92 -18.43 4.24
CA LYS A 257 1.30 -17.04 3.94
C LYS A 257 2.21 -16.46 5.01
N LEU A 258 1.92 -16.75 6.29
CA LEU A 258 2.74 -16.28 7.40
C LEU A 258 4.15 -16.86 7.36
N ASP A 259 4.30 -18.14 6.99
CA ASP A 259 5.62 -18.76 6.79
C ASP A 259 6.45 -18.03 5.72
N LEU A 260 5.79 -17.59 4.62
CA LEU A 260 6.45 -16.79 3.59
C LEU A 260 6.84 -15.39 4.09
N LEU A 261 5.98 -14.73 4.86
CA LEU A 261 6.28 -13.42 5.46
C LEU A 261 7.47 -13.53 6.44
N ILE A 262 7.49 -14.55 7.29
CA ILE A 262 8.61 -14.83 8.21
C ILE A 262 9.89 -15.04 7.42
N ALA A 263 9.87 -15.84 6.33
CA ALA A 263 11.02 -16.04 5.46
C ALA A 263 11.51 -14.74 4.80
N ASN A 264 10.64 -13.75 4.63
CA ASN A 264 10.96 -12.40 4.15
C ASN A 264 11.33 -11.41 5.28
N ASP A 265 11.70 -11.92 6.47
CA ASP A 265 12.10 -11.09 7.62
C ASP A 265 11.00 -10.13 8.08
N VAL A 266 9.75 -10.61 8.08
CA VAL A 266 8.58 -9.91 8.61
C VAL A 266 8.19 -10.54 9.94
N THR A 267 8.06 -9.73 10.97
CA THR A 267 7.60 -10.16 12.30
C THR A 267 6.08 -10.22 12.32
N ILE A 268 5.52 -11.38 12.65
CA ILE A 268 4.07 -11.55 12.78
C ILE A 268 3.63 -11.16 14.20
N VAL A 269 2.62 -10.32 14.26
CA VAL A 269 1.98 -9.87 15.51
C VAL A 269 0.53 -10.29 15.47
N SER A 270 0.15 -11.27 16.30
CA SER A 270 -1.23 -11.70 16.43
C SER A 270 -1.90 -11.08 17.64
N LEU A 271 -3.15 -10.65 17.48
CA LEU A 271 -3.98 -10.05 18.52
C LEU A 271 -5.40 -10.62 18.44
N PRO A 272 -6.15 -10.67 19.56
CA PRO A 272 -7.55 -11.07 19.57
C PRO A 272 -8.38 -10.22 18.58
N GLY A 273 -9.13 -10.87 17.67
CA GLY A 273 -9.78 -10.20 16.55
C GLY A 273 -11.30 -10.40 16.44
N LYS A 274 -11.95 -10.96 17.46
CA LYS A 274 -13.41 -11.24 17.41
C LYS A 274 -14.27 -10.02 17.14
N ASP A 275 -13.89 -8.85 17.69
CA ASP A 275 -14.45 -7.55 17.37
C ASP A 275 -13.45 -6.79 16.52
N LYS A 276 -13.83 -6.48 15.29
CA LYS A 276 -12.97 -5.84 14.30
C LYS A 276 -12.51 -4.45 14.73
N LEU A 277 -13.40 -3.66 15.32
CA LEU A 277 -13.06 -2.32 15.81
C LEU A 277 -12.07 -2.42 16.97
N ALA A 278 -12.38 -3.23 17.98
CA ALA A 278 -11.51 -3.45 19.13
C ALA A 278 -10.13 -4.03 18.72
N TYR A 279 -10.08 -4.86 17.70
CA TYR A 279 -8.82 -5.38 17.12
C TYR A 279 -7.93 -4.24 16.61
N TYR A 280 -8.46 -3.35 15.77
CA TYR A 280 -7.68 -2.23 15.24
C TYR A 280 -7.30 -1.22 16.31
N GLU A 281 -8.18 -0.93 17.28
CA GLU A 281 -7.86 -0.10 18.44
C GLU A 281 -6.69 -0.69 19.25
N SER A 282 -6.65 -2.02 19.39
CA SER A 282 -5.56 -2.73 20.08
C SER A 282 -4.24 -2.60 19.34
N ILE A 283 -4.23 -2.69 18.01
CA ILE A 283 -3.05 -2.45 17.18
C ILE A 283 -2.54 -1.02 17.39
N ILE A 284 -3.41 -0.02 17.24
CA ILE A 284 -3.08 1.39 17.39
C ILE A 284 -2.47 1.66 18.77
N LYS A 285 -3.09 1.12 19.81
CA LYS A 285 -2.60 1.24 21.20
C LYS A 285 -1.22 0.59 21.38
N GLN A 286 -0.99 -0.60 20.81
CA GLN A 286 0.30 -1.30 20.89
C GLN A 286 1.40 -0.51 20.19
N ILE A 287 1.15 -0.03 18.97
CA ILE A 287 2.09 0.79 18.21
C ILE A 287 2.43 2.07 18.99
N GLY A 288 1.42 2.76 19.51
CA GLY A 288 1.62 3.98 20.29
C GLY A 288 2.51 3.78 21.53
N LYS A 289 2.32 2.68 22.27
CA LYS A 289 3.15 2.33 23.43
C LYS A 289 4.60 2.06 23.02
N SER A 290 4.81 1.25 21.99
CA SER A 290 6.16 0.88 21.53
C SER A 290 6.94 2.11 21.05
N HIS A 291 6.27 3.03 20.36
CA HIS A 291 6.88 4.25 19.87
C HIS A 291 7.27 5.21 21.01
N GLN A 292 6.39 5.39 22.01
CA GLN A 292 6.69 6.22 23.20
C GLN A 292 7.88 5.69 24.00
N THR A 293 7.97 4.39 24.19
CA THR A 293 9.09 3.75 24.91
C THR A 293 10.42 3.96 24.21
N ALA A 294 10.43 3.86 22.88
CA ALA A 294 11.62 4.11 22.05
C ALA A 294 12.10 5.59 22.17
N HIS A 295 11.16 6.54 22.26
CA HIS A 295 11.48 7.96 22.48
C HIS A 295 12.09 8.25 23.84
N GLN A 296 11.63 7.61 24.90
CA GLN A 296 12.15 7.82 26.26
C GLN A 296 13.54 7.19 26.46
N GLY A 297 13.83 6.06 25.81
CA GLY A 297 15.13 5.40 25.89
C GLY A 297 16.26 6.11 25.16
N SER A 298 15.95 6.98 24.19
CA SER A 298 16.96 7.71 23.40
C SER A 298 17.40 9.04 24.04
N ASN A 299 16.70 9.49 25.08
CA ASN A 299 17.02 10.71 25.83
C ASN A 299 17.79 10.43 27.13
N ARG A 300 18.21 9.21 27.36
CA ARG A 300 19.13 8.81 28.41
C ARG A 300 20.49 8.41 27.82
#